data_08cef75e53e47c6e48842d24e04e6d09
#
_entry.id   08cef75e53e47c6e48842d24e04e6d09
#
_cell.length_a   1.000
_cell.length_b   1.000
_cell.length_c   1.000
_cell.angle_alpha   90.00
_cell.angle_beta   90.00
_cell.angle_gamma   90.00
#
_symmetry.space_group_name_H-M   'P 1'
#
loop_
_entity.id
_entity.type
_entity.pdbx_description
1 polymer ?
#
loop_
_entity_poly.entity_id
_entity_poly.type
_entity_poly.pdbx_seq_one_letter_code
_entity_poly.pdbx_strand_id
1 'polypeptide(L)'
;MDAAIVTVGDELLVGDTENTNATWLCGRLADRGVTVRRVTVVPDEVAEIARVVNEYYAEYDAVLVTGGLGPTHDDVTMEAVAAAFGRDLVANDQAADWLAERGYSADDLVAETTHLPADCRPLANEAGVAPGAVVESVYVLPGVPAEMEAMFESVVEEFEGTPTHTVVVDVDEPESELLERFTELQETFDLTVGSYPGESVRVKITAAAADEAERAAEWVRERSELVDSEN
;
A
#
# COMPACT_ATOMS: atom_id res chain seq x y z
N MET A 1 -10.01 2.46 9.77
CA MET A 1 -8.57 2.16 9.92
C MET A 1 -7.79 3.13 9.06
N ASP A 2 -6.80 3.78 9.65
CA ASP A 2 -5.84 4.65 8.94
C ASP A 2 -4.51 3.93 8.81
N ALA A 3 -3.92 3.92 7.61
CA ALA A 3 -2.67 3.22 7.32
C ALA A 3 -1.61 4.14 6.71
N ALA A 4 -0.33 3.75 6.87
CA ALA A 4 0.79 4.34 6.17
C ALA A 4 1.57 3.28 5.39
N ILE A 5 2.18 3.69 4.28
CA ILE A 5 3.04 2.85 3.44
C ILE A 5 4.43 3.44 3.42
N VAL A 6 5.43 2.62 3.68
CA VAL A 6 6.85 2.95 3.56
C VAL A 6 7.44 2.04 2.49
N THR A 7 7.98 2.64 1.44
CA THR A 7 8.71 1.90 0.40
C THR A 7 10.20 2.18 0.55
N VAL A 8 10.97 1.12 0.64
CA VAL A 8 12.42 1.15 0.84
C VAL A 8 13.10 0.85 -0.49
N GLY A 9 14.01 1.70 -0.92
CA GLY A 9 14.80 1.51 -2.14
C GLY A 9 15.41 2.81 -2.64
N ASP A 10 16.72 2.82 -2.79
CA ASP A 10 17.46 3.94 -3.39
C ASP A 10 17.09 4.16 -4.85
N GLU A 11 16.75 3.10 -5.60
CA GLU A 11 16.33 3.15 -7.00
C GLU A 11 15.02 3.92 -7.20
N LEU A 12 14.15 3.94 -6.18
CA LEU A 12 12.93 4.75 -6.18
C LEU A 12 13.23 6.24 -6.02
N LEU A 13 14.23 6.57 -5.19
CA LEU A 13 14.63 7.96 -4.91
C LEU A 13 15.33 8.61 -6.10
N VAL A 14 16.07 7.84 -6.90
CA VAL A 14 16.74 8.35 -8.11
C VAL A 14 15.87 8.26 -9.36
N GLY A 15 14.69 7.62 -9.26
CA GLY A 15 13.73 7.51 -10.36
C GLY A 15 14.06 6.44 -11.39
N ASP A 16 14.90 5.47 -11.04
CA ASP A 16 15.25 4.34 -11.92
C ASP A 16 14.09 3.31 -11.97
N THR A 17 13.25 3.30 -10.93
CA THR A 17 12.09 2.41 -10.81
C THR A 17 10.85 3.19 -10.37
N GLU A 18 9.69 2.86 -10.92
CA GLU A 18 8.40 3.39 -10.48
C GLU A 18 7.91 2.69 -9.20
N ASN A 19 7.31 3.45 -8.30
CA ASN A 19 6.75 2.92 -7.06
C ASN A 19 5.39 2.22 -7.29
N THR A 20 5.40 1.11 -8.00
CA THR A 20 4.21 0.33 -8.33
C THR A 20 3.62 -0.36 -7.11
N ASN A 21 4.46 -0.79 -6.15
CA ASN A 21 4.03 -1.43 -4.92
C ASN A 21 3.11 -0.52 -4.09
N ALA A 22 3.53 0.74 -3.87
CA ALA A 22 2.67 1.68 -3.14
C ALA A 22 1.35 1.95 -3.86
N THR A 23 1.38 2.08 -5.19
CA THR A 23 0.18 2.29 -6.00
C THR A 23 -0.80 1.13 -5.84
N TRP A 24 -0.31 -0.12 -5.94
CA TRP A 24 -1.12 -1.31 -5.79
C TRP A 24 -1.68 -1.45 -4.37
N LEU A 25 -0.84 -1.29 -3.32
CA LEU A 25 -1.26 -1.34 -1.92
C LEU A 25 -2.33 -0.29 -1.60
N CYS A 26 -2.18 0.95 -2.09
CA CYS A 26 -3.19 2.00 -1.94
C CYS A 26 -4.55 1.56 -2.51
N GLY A 27 -4.57 0.93 -3.68
CA GLY A 27 -5.78 0.40 -4.30
C GLY A 27 -6.42 -0.70 -3.45
N ARG A 28 -5.61 -1.70 -3.05
CA ARG A 28 -6.10 -2.83 -2.26
C ARG A 28 -6.61 -2.43 -0.88
N LEU A 29 -5.94 -1.50 -0.20
CA LEU A 29 -6.38 -0.95 1.08
C LEU A 29 -7.68 -0.14 0.93
N ALA A 30 -7.81 0.65 -0.14
CA ALA A 30 -9.04 1.39 -0.44
C ALA A 30 -10.22 0.45 -0.68
N ASP A 31 -10.02 -0.68 -1.39
CA ASP A 31 -11.05 -1.72 -1.60
C ASP A 31 -11.55 -2.32 -0.27
N ARG A 32 -10.70 -2.30 0.78
CA ARG A 32 -11.03 -2.73 2.15
C ARG A 32 -11.59 -1.60 3.02
N GLY A 33 -11.77 -0.39 2.47
CA GLY A 33 -12.23 0.78 3.20
C GLY A 33 -11.20 1.39 4.15
N VAL A 34 -9.92 1.02 3.99
CA VAL A 34 -8.80 1.57 4.76
C VAL A 34 -8.30 2.85 4.11
N THR A 35 -8.08 3.88 4.90
CA THR A 35 -7.58 5.16 4.42
C THR A 35 -6.06 5.20 4.51
N VAL A 36 -5.37 5.24 3.38
CA VAL A 36 -3.92 5.48 3.35
C VAL A 36 -3.66 6.98 3.56
N ARG A 37 -3.00 7.32 4.66
CA ARG A 37 -2.68 8.70 5.05
C ARG A 37 -1.32 9.17 4.57
N ARG A 38 -0.36 8.23 4.43
CA ARG A 38 1.01 8.52 4.01
C ARG A 38 1.53 7.43 3.09
N VAL A 39 2.28 7.87 2.10
CA VAL A 39 3.17 7.03 1.29
C VAL A 39 4.52 7.73 1.30
N THR A 40 5.54 7.05 1.79
CA THR A 40 6.89 7.61 1.94
C THR A 40 7.91 6.67 1.34
N VAL A 41 8.80 7.21 0.52
CA VAL A 41 9.98 6.50 0.02
C VAL A 41 11.15 6.86 0.93
N VAL A 42 11.89 5.84 1.38
CA VAL A 42 13.08 6.00 2.21
C VAL A 42 14.28 5.28 1.59
N PRO A 43 15.51 5.77 1.83
CA PRO A 43 16.72 5.08 1.38
C PRO A 43 16.92 3.76 2.12
N ASP A 44 17.81 2.91 1.60
CA ASP A 44 18.25 1.66 2.21
C ASP A 44 19.21 1.94 3.41
N GLU A 45 18.71 2.70 4.38
CA GLU A 45 19.43 3.11 5.58
C GLU A 45 18.66 2.73 6.85
N VAL A 46 19.25 1.89 7.70
CA VAL A 46 18.64 1.40 8.96
C VAL A 46 18.05 2.54 9.79
N ALA A 47 18.78 3.64 9.98
CA ALA A 47 18.36 4.74 10.83
C ALA A 47 17.12 5.47 10.27
N GLU A 48 17.07 5.68 8.95
CA GLU A 48 15.93 6.38 8.30
C GLU A 48 14.68 5.50 8.26
N ILE A 49 14.82 4.22 7.91
CA ILE A 49 13.71 3.28 7.93
C ILE A 49 13.15 3.16 9.35
N ALA A 50 14.03 2.92 10.36
CA ALA A 50 13.62 2.77 11.76
C ALA A 50 12.91 4.02 12.29
N ARG A 51 13.38 5.20 11.95
CA ARG A 51 12.79 6.49 12.34
C ARG A 51 11.37 6.62 11.80
N VAL A 52 11.19 6.39 10.48
CA VAL A 52 9.89 6.53 9.83
C VAL A 52 8.90 5.47 10.30
N VAL A 53 9.36 4.22 10.45
CA VAL A 53 8.53 3.12 10.97
C VAL A 53 8.04 3.43 12.39
N ASN A 54 8.93 3.90 13.28
CA ASN A 54 8.57 4.24 14.67
C ASN A 54 7.58 5.42 14.72
N GLU A 55 7.80 6.47 13.90
CA GLU A 55 6.90 7.61 13.79
C GLU A 55 5.49 7.16 13.33
N TYR A 56 5.43 6.36 12.26
CA TYR A 56 4.15 5.94 11.69
C TYR A 56 3.43 4.89 12.54
N TYR A 57 4.16 4.00 13.21
CA TYR A 57 3.57 3.08 14.18
C TYR A 57 2.85 3.81 15.32
N ALA A 58 3.38 4.97 15.74
CA ALA A 58 2.76 5.78 16.79
C ALA A 58 1.54 6.59 16.30
N GLU A 59 1.41 6.84 14.98
CA GLU A 59 0.40 7.74 14.40
C GLU A 59 -0.75 6.98 13.72
N TYR A 60 -0.48 5.80 13.13
CA TYR A 60 -1.44 5.06 12.31
C TYR A 60 -1.78 3.68 12.89
N ASP A 61 -2.96 3.18 12.54
CA ASP A 61 -3.44 1.86 12.98
C ASP A 61 -2.60 0.71 12.37
N ALA A 62 -2.07 0.91 11.15
CA ALA A 62 -1.22 -0.05 10.46
C ALA A 62 -0.13 0.64 9.62
N VAL A 63 1.04 0.02 9.55
CA VAL A 63 2.15 0.44 8.69
C VAL A 63 2.57 -0.72 7.79
N LEU A 64 2.60 -0.49 6.48
CA LEU A 64 3.12 -1.46 5.52
C LEU A 64 4.49 -0.99 5.04
N VAL A 65 5.49 -1.83 5.21
CA VAL A 65 6.87 -1.58 4.75
C VAL A 65 7.16 -2.54 3.61
N THR A 66 7.60 -2.07 2.46
CA THR A 66 7.93 -2.93 1.31
C THR A 66 9.30 -2.57 0.71
N GLY A 67 10.08 -3.59 0.39
CA GLY A 67 11.44 -3.46 -0.14
C GLY A 67 12.51 -3.83 0.89
N GLY A 68 13.75 -3.99 0.43
CA GLY A 68 14.95 -4.23 1.26
C GLY A 68 14.93 -5.55 2.03
N LEU A 69 14.38 -6.64 1.44
CA LEU A 69 14.35 -7.99 2.02
C LEU A 69 15.21 -9.00 1.26
N GLY A 70 15.93 -8.58 0.25
CA GLY A 70 16.80 -9.44 -0.54
C GLY A 70 18.05 -9.87 0.22
N PRO A 71 18.96 -10.58 -0.45
CA PRO A 71 20.17 -11.12 0.15
C PRO A 71 21.37 -10.18 0.03
N THR A 72 21.21 -8.95 -0.43
CA THR A 72 22.30 -8.01 -0.66
C THR A 72 22.56 -7.16 0.58
N HIS A 73 23.71 -6.51 0.65
CA HIS A 73 24.16 -5.79 1.85
C HIS A 73 23.37 -4.50 2.14
N ASP A 74 22.62 -4.05 1.16
CA ASP A 74 21.69 -2.91 1.20
C ASP A 74 20.26 -3.32 1.60
N ASP A 75 19.96 -4.62 1.65
CA ASP A 75 18.68 -5.15 2.14
C ASP A 75 18.63 -5.12 3.69
N VAL A 76 18.33 -3.97 4.26
CA VAL A 76 18.43 -3.71 5.71
C VAL A 76 17.08 -3.52 6.40
N THR A 77 15.96 -3.75 5.70
CA THR A 77 14.62 -3.46 6.23
C THR A 77 14.29 -4.25 7.49
N MET A 78 14.63 -5.54 7.57
CA MET A 78 14.37 -6.35 8.77
C MET A 78 15.17 -5.86 9.98
N GLU A 79 16.44 -5.47 9.77
CA GLU A 79 17.29 -4.87 10.81
C GLU A 79 16.70 -3.55 11.29
N ALA A 80 16.25 -2.71 10.37
CA ALA A 80 15.67 -1.41 10.69
C ALA A 80 14.36 -1.52 11.46
N VAL A 81 13.48 -2.46 11.08
CA VAL A 81 12.24 -2.71 11.82
C VAL A 81 12.53 -3.30 13.20
N ALA A 82 13.49 -4.23 13.32
CA ALA A 82 13.93 -4.72 14.63
C ALA A 82 14.44 -3.57 15.52
N ALA A 83 15.28 -2.69 14.96
CA ALA A 83 15.79 -1.52 15.67
C ALA A 83 14.70 -0.55 16.11
N ALA A 84 13.66 -0.30 15.27
CA ALA A 84 12.53 0.57 15.60
C ALA A 84 11.81 0.12 16.88
N PHE A 85 11.77 -1.19 17.13
CA PHE A 85 11.11 -1.79 18.31
C PHE A 85 12.09 -2.25 19.41
N GLY A 86 13.38 -1.99 19.25
CA GLY A 86 14.39 -2.44 20.21
C GLY A 86 14.47 -3.97 20.32
N ARG A 87 14.22 -4.69 19.23
CA ARG A 87 14.27 -6.16 19.14
C ARG A 87 15.56 -6.61 18.48
N ASP A 88 16.04 -7.78 18.84
CA ASP A 88 17.16 -8.43 18.14
C ASP A 88 16.64 -9.13 16.88
N LEU A 89 17.49 -9.22 15.84
CA LEU A 89 17.29 -10.17 14.74
C LEU A 89 17.72 -11.56 15.19
N VAL A 90 16.84 -12.54 15.07
CA VAL A 90 17.08 -13.92 15.49
C VAL A 90 16.69 -14.89 14.36
N ALA A 91 17.38 -16.01 14.27
CA ALA A 91 16.99 -17.09 13.38
C ALA A 91 15.56 -17.55 13.72
N ASN A 92 14.71 -17.66 12.72
CA ASN A 92 13.30 -18.05 12.87
C ASN A 92 13.12 -19.47 12.33
N ASP A 93 12.79 -20.40 13.21
CA ASP A 93 12.65 -21.82 12.86
C ASP A 93 11.51 -22.05 11.87
N GLN A 94 10.39 -21.32 12.00
CA GLN A 94 9.25 -21.45 11.09
C GLN A 94 9.60 -20.99 9.67
N ALA A 95 10.34 -19.89 9.53
CA ALA A 95 10.83 -19.44 8.23
C ALA A 95 11.82 -20.43 7.62
N ALA A 96 12.68 -21.03 8.45
CA ALA A 96 13.62 -22.08 8.02
C ALA A 96 12.89 -23.33 7.55
N ASP A 97 11.85 -23.77 8.28
CA ASP A 97 11.04 -24.95 7.92
C ASP A 97 10.33 -24.73 6.58
N TRP A 98 9.71 -23.57 6.35
CA TRP A 98 9.05 -23.28 5.07
C TRP A 98 10.01 -23.33 3.87
N LEU A 99 11.23 -22.81 4.05
CA LEU A 99 12.24 -22.84 2.99
C LEU A 99 12.75 -24.27 2.75
N ALA A 100 12.93 -25.05 3.82
CA ALA A 100 13.31 -26.46 3.70
C ALA A 100 12.23 -27.31 2.99
N GLU A 101 10.94 -27.11 3.29
CA GLU A 101 9.82 -27.77 2.61
C GLU A 101 9.79 -27.45 1.10
N ARG A 102 10.28 -26.28 0.70
CA ARG A 102 10.39 -25.85 -0.71
C ARG A 102 11.70 -26.30 -1.38
N GLY A 103 12.53 -27.06 -0.65
CA GLY A 103 13.76 -27.65 -1.17
C GLY A 103 15.00 -26.76 -1.06
N TYR A 104 14.94 -25.64 -0.35
CA TYR A 104 16.12 -24.84 -0.05
C TYR A 104 16.90 -25.48 1.12
N SER A 105 18.18 -25.70 0.92
CA SER A 105 19.08 -26.12 2.01
C SER A 105 19.75 -24.91 2.67
N ALA A 106 20.31 -25.10 3.85
CA ALA A 106 21.07 -24.04 4.53
C ALA A 106 22.25 -23.52 3.68
N ASP A 107 22.79 -24.35 2.77
CA ASP A 107 23.89 -24.00 1.87
C ASP A 107 23.40 -23.17 0.67
N ASP A 108 22.11 -23.19 0.36
CA ASP A 108 21.50 -22.42 -0.74
C ASP A 108 21.07 -21.01 -0.32
N LEU A 109 21.00 -20.74 0.99
CA LEU A 109 20.52 -19.49 1.56
C LEU A 109 21.70 -18.64 2.08
N VAL A 110 21.58 -17.33 1.95
CA VAL A 110 22.42 -16.41 2.71
C VAL A 110 22.10 -16.60 4.19
N ALA A 111 23.11 -16.63 5.05
CA ALA A 111 22.98 -17.03 6.45
C ALA A 111 21.88 -16.27 7.23
N GLU A 112 21.52 -15.06 6.78
CA GLU A 112 20.58 -14.18 7.45
C GLU A 112 19.17 -14.19 6.82
N THR A 113 18.93 -14.96 5.75
CA THR A 113 17.62 -14.99 5.06
C THR A 113 16.46 -15.35 5.99
N THR A 114 16.70 -16.12 7.03
CA THR A 114 15.68 -16.54 8.02
C THR A 114 15.72 -15.73 9.31
N HIS A 115 16.54 -14.68 9.38
CA HIS A 115 16.60 -13.83 10.57
C HIS A 115 15.48 -12.80 10.52
N LEU A 116 14.63 -12.83 11.54
CA LEU A 116 13.49 -11.93 11.70
C LEU A 116 13.55 -11.23 13.06
N PRO A 117 12.87 -10.10 13.22
CA PRO A 117 12.75 -9.48 14.54
C PRO A 117 12.21 -10.44 15.59
N ALA A 118 12.82 -10.51 16.75
CA ALA A 118 12.37 -11.37 17.84
C ALA A 118 10.89 -11.13 18.16
N ASP A 119 10.16 -12.18 18.49
CA ASP A 119 8.71 -12.15 18.81
C ASP A 119 7.83 -11.56 17.70
N CYS A 120 8.28 -11.56 16.44
CA CYS A 120 7.43 -11.23 15.31
C CYS A 120 6.55 -12.43 14.90
N ARG A 121 5.51 -12.16 14.14
CA ARG A 121 4.78 -13.17 13.38
C ARG A 121 5.38 -13.26 11.98
N PRO A 122 6.03 -14.36 11.60
CA PRO A 122 6.59 -14.49 10.25
C PRO A 122 5.49 -14.60 9.21
N LEU A 123 5.74 -14.08 8.01
CA LEU A 123 4.90 -14.24 6.82
C LEU A 123 5.63 -15.09 5.79
N ALA A 124 4.96 -16.16 5.35
CA ALA A 124 5.51 -17.02 4.30
C ALA A 124 5.54 -16.27 2.95
N ASN A 125 6.66 -16.41 2.24
CA ASN A 125 6.77 -15.93 0.86
C ASN A 125 6.60 -17.09 -0.10
N GLU A 126 5.37 -17.33 -0.54
CA GLU A 126 5.09 -18.45 -1.44
C GLU A 126 5.59 -18.21 -2.87
N ALA A 127 5.76 -16.98 -3.27
CA ALA A 127 6.21 -16.58 -4.60
C ALA A 127 7.73 -16.35 -4.70
N GLY A 128 8.42 -16.15 -3.57
CA GLY A 128 9.84 -15.84 -3.50
C GLY A 128 10.57 -16.62 -2.39
N VAL A 129 11.66 -16.06 -1.88
CA VAL A 129 12.53 -16.71 -0.89
C VAL A 129 12.49 -15.98 0.45
N ALA A 130 12.65 -14.66 0.46
CA ALA A 130 12.73 -13.87 1.68
C ALA A 130 11.38 -13.84 2.41
N PRO A 131 11.29 -14.33 3.67
CA PRO A 131 10.07 -14.23 4.46
C PRO A 131 9.77 -12.77 4.81
N GLY A 132 8.49 -12.46 4.97
CA GLY A 132 8.05 -11.22 5.59
C GLY A 132 7.90 -11.37 7.10
N ALA A 133 7.47 -10.29 7.75
CA ALA A 133 7.21 -10.28 9.18
C ALA A 133 6.08 -9.31 9.55
N VAL A 134 5.38 -9.59 10.65
CA VAL A 134 4.51 -8.63 11.32
C VAL A 134 5.06 -8.39 12.72
N VAL A 135 5.40 -7.14 13.00
CA VAL A 135 5.86 -6.66 14.29
C VAL A 135 4.83 -5.65 14.79
N GLU A 136 4.08 -6.01 15.83
CA GLU A 136 2.90 -5.24 16.28
C GLU A 136 1.92 -5.00 15.12
N SER A 137 1.70 -3.76 14.69
CA SER A 137 0.89 -3.39 13.51
C SER A 137 1.74 -2.98 12.30
N VAL A 138 3.02 -3.37 12.26
CA VAL A 138 3.92 -3.12 11.13
C VAL A 138 4.09 -4.40 10.31
N TYR A 139 3.70 -4.34 9.05
CA TYR A 139 3.73 -5.44 8.09
C TYR A 139 4.90 -5.24 7.13
N VAL A 140 5.87 -6.14 7.15
CA VAL A 140 7.08 -6.08 6.34
C VAL A 140 6.95 -7.04 5.17
N LEU A 141 6.97 -6.50 3.96
CA LEU A 141 6.66 -7.19 2.70
C LEU A 141 7.85 -7.07 1.72
N PRO A 142 8.01 -8.00 0.78
CA PRO A 142 9.07 -7.93 -0.23
C PRO A 142 8.96 -6.71 -1.16
N GLY A 143 10.07 -6.39 -1.84
CA GLY A 143 10.11 -5.37 -2.88
C GLY A 143 9.62 -5.87 -4.25
N VAL A 144 9.78 -7.16 -4.55
CA VAL A 144 9.32 -7.75 -5.82
C VAL A 144 7.79 -7.73 -5.88
N PRO A 145 7.17 -7.08 -6.88
CA PRO A 145 5.71 -6.85 -6.88
C PRO A 145 4.88 -8.11 -6.69
N ALA A 146 5.15 -9.17 -7.48
CA ALA A 146 4.38 -10.41 -7.40
C ALA A 146 4.49 -11.12 -6.02
N GLU A 147 5.64 -11.00 -5.35
CA GLU A 147 5.86 -11.53 -4.01
C GLU A 147 5.12 -10.70 -2.95
N MET A 148 5.22 -9.38 -3.07
CA MET A 148 4.56 -8.42 -2.19
C MET A 148 3.04 -8.57 -2.25
N GLU A 149 2.48 -8.65 -3.46
CA GLU A 149 1.05 -8.85 -3.69
C GLU A 149 0.56 -10.15 -3.06
N ALA A 150 1.23 -11.29 -3.35
CA ALA A 150 0.86 -12.59 -2.79
C ALA A 150 0.95 -12.60 -1.25
N MET A 151 1.99 -11.99 -0.68
CA MET A 151 2.16 -11.92 0.77
C MET A 151 1.11 -11.01 1.41
N PHE A 152 0.79 -9.85 0.82
CA PHE A 152 -0.27 -8.96 1.30
C PHE A 152 -1.64 -9.66 1.29
N GLU A 153 -1.97 -10.42 0.23
CA GLU A 153 -3.23 -11.16 0.15
C GLU A 153 -3.37 -12.20 1.28
N SER A 154 -2.27 -12.71 1.83
CA SER A 154 -2.30 -13.63 2.98
C SER A 154 -2.74 -12.95 4.29
N VAL A 155 -2.64 -11.64 4.37
CA VAL A 155 -3.00 -10.83 5.56
C VAL A 155 -4.09 -9.81 5.27
N VAL A 156 -4.65 -9.77 4.08
CA VAL A 156 -5.62 -8.74 3.62
C VAL A 156 -6.84 -8.63 4.53
N GLU A 157 -7.28 -9.74 5.13
CA GLU A 157 -8.43 -9.76 6.04
C GLU A 157 -8.18 -9.04 7.37
N GLU A 158 -6.93 -8.72 7.70
CA GLU A 158 -6.56 -7.96 8.88
C GLU A 158 -6.78 -6.44 8.68
N PHE A 159 -6.97 -6.03 7.42
CA PHE A 159 -7.24 -4.64 7.05
C PHE A 159 -8.72 -4.45 6.82
N GLU A 160 -9.38 -3.78 7.76
CA GLU A 160 -10.81 -3.51 7.71
C GLU A 160 -11.09 -2.04 8.07
N GLY A 161 -11.75 -1.35 7.17
CA GLY A 161 -12.16 0.05 7.34
C GLY A 161 -13.63 0.26 7.03
N THR A 162 -14.03 1.51 6.90
CA THR A 162 -15.37 1.86 6.45
C THR A 162 -15.44 1.72 4.93
N PRO A 163 -16.24 0.79 4.39
CA PRO A 163 -16.38 0.66 2.95
C PRO A 163 -16.79 1.99 2.31
N THR A 164 -16.16 2.31 1.20
CA THR A 164 -16.55 3.44 0.36
C THR A 164 -16.88 2.95 -1.04
N HIS A 165 -17.82 3.63 -1.68
CA HIS A 165 -18.25 3.30 -3.02
C HIS A 165 -17.84 4.42 -3.97
N THR A 166 -17.15 4.06 -5.04
CA THR A 166 -16.63 5.00 -6.01
C THR A 166 -17.32 4.81 -7.35
N VAL A 167 -17.80 5.91 -7.92
CA VAL A 167 -18.31 5.99 -9.29
C VAL A 167 -17.45 6.98 -10.06
N VAL A 168 -17.14 6.65 -11.31
CA VAL A 168 -16.37 7.51 -12.21
C VAL A 168 -17.27 7.97 -13.34
N VAL A 169 -17.20 9.27 -13.64
CA VAL A 169 -17.91 9.91 -14.77
C VAL A 169 -16.86 10.62 -15.62
N ASP A 170 -16.78 10.30 -16.90
CA ASP A 170 -15.89 10.99 -17.85
C ASP A 170 -16.69 12.12 -18.53
N VAL A 171 -16.16 13.34 -18.39
CA VAL A 171 -16.81 14.60 -18.81
C VAL A 171 -15.95 15.28 -19.87
N ASP A 172 -16.58 15.70 -20.98
CA ASP A 172 -15.92 16.41 -22.09
C ASP A 172 -16.06 17.93 -21.95
N GLU A 173 -15.70 18.43 -20.78
CA GLU A 173 -15.70 19.87 -20.47
C GLU A 173 -14.38 20.23 -19.75
N PRO A 174 -13.91 21.49 -19.86
CA PRO A 174 -12.78 21.95 -19.08
C PRO A 174 -13.03 21.88 -17.56
N GLU A 175 -12.02 21.43 -16.78
CA GLU A 175 -12.13 21.31 -15.32
C GLU A 175 -12.60 22.62 -14.67
N SER A 176 -12.20 23.78 -15.22
CA SER A 176 -12.59 25.10 -14.71
C SER A 176 -14.10 25.36 -14.74
N GLU A 177 -14.83 24.69 -15.62
CA GLU A 177 -16.29 24.82 -15.74
C GLU A 177 -17.03 23.91 -14.76
N LEU A 178 -16.31 22.93 -14.16
CA LEU A 178 -16.86 21.98 -13.20
C LEU A 178 -16.76 22.44 -11.75
N LEU A 179 -15.98 23.50 -11.45
CA LEU A 179 -15.68 23.89 -10.06
C LEU A 179 -16.93 24.28 -9.25
N GLU A 180 -17.86 25.03 -9.86
CA GLU A 180 -19.12 25.40 -9.20
C GLU A 180 -19.98 24.15 -8.97
N ARG A 181 -20.05 23.24 -9.94
CA ARG A 181 -20.79 21.97 -9.84
C ARG A 181 -20.20 21.06 -8.75
N PHE A 182 -18.88 21.01 -8.57
CA PHE A 182 -18.26 20.25 -7.48
C PHE A 182 -18.64 20.80 -6.10
N THR A 183 -18.72 22.13 -5.99
CA THR A 183 -19.17 22.78 -4.75
C THR A 183 -20.62 22.41 -4.44
N GLU A 184 -21.53 22.54 -5.42
CA GLU A 184 -22.94 22.17 -5.30
C GLU A 184 -23.14 20.68 -4.98
N LEU A 185 -22.29 19.83 -5.60
CA LEU A 185 -22.32 18.38 -5.38
C LEU A 185 -21.98 18.04 -3.92
N GLN A 186 -20.92 18.66 -3.37
CA GLN A 186 -20.49 18.45 -1.98
C GLN A 186 -21.45 19.09 -0.96
N GLU A 187 -22.20 20.13 -1.35
CA GLU A 187 -23.26 20.70 -0.50
C GLU A 187 -24.54 19.83 -0.50
N THR A 188 -24.76 19.06 -1.58
CA THR A 188 -25.98 18.24 -1.77
C THR A 188 -25.84 16.83 -1.22
N PHE A 189 -24.62 16.27 -1.28
CA PHE A 189 -24.33 14.89 -0.91
C PHE A 189 -23.14 14.83 0.04
N ASP A 190 -23.14 13.86 0.97
CA ASP A 190 -22.00 13.60 1.87
C ASP A 190 -20.98 12.72 1.17
N LEU A 191 -20.12 13.33 0.37
CA LEU A 191 -19.16 12.63 -0.49
C LEU A 191 -17.84 13.40 -0.67
N THR A 192 -16.87 12.68 -1.26
CA THR A 192 -15.65 13.27 -1.79
C THR A 192 -15.70 13.25 -3.32
N VAL A 193 -15.38 14.38 -3.94
CA VAL A 193 -15.21 14.47 -5.40
C VAL A 193 -13.77 14.86 -5.73
N GLY A 194 -13.20 14.15 -6.70
CA GLY A 194 -11.91 14.47 -7.29
C GLY A 194 -12.02 14.58 -8.81
N SER A 195 -11.27 15.49 -9.42
CA SER A 195 -11.16 15.62 -10.86
C SER A 195 -9.75 15.32 -11.34
N TYR A 196 -9.67 14.62 -12.45
CA TYR A 196 -8.41 14.18 -13.06
C TYR A 196 -8.43 14.56 -14.53
N PRO A 197 -7.85 15.71 -14.91
CA PRO A 197 -7.80 16.16 -16.29
C PRO A 197 -6.90 15.26 -17.15
N GLY A 198 -7.35 14.99 -18.38
CA GLY A 198 -6.67 14.19 -19.39
C GLY A 198 -7.15 14.60 -20.79
N GLU A 199 -7.43 13.66 -21.67
CA GLU A 199 -8.15 13.91 -22.93
C GLU A 199 -9.59 14.36 -22.65
N SER A 200 -10.18 13.84 -21.58
CA SER A 200 -11.41 14.29 -20.92
C SER A 200 -11.14 14.50 -19.43
N VAL A 201 -12.09 15.07 -18.71
CA VAL A 201 -12.00 15.17 -17.25
C VAL A 201 -12.68 13.97 -16.61
N ARG A 202 -11.91 13.15 -15.92
CA ARG A 202 -12.42 12.05 -15.11
C ARG A 202 -12.83 12.56 -13.73
N VAL A 203 -14.13 12.54 -13.47
CA VAL A 203 -14.72 12.91 -12.18
C VAL A 203 -14.90 11.65 -11.33
N LYS A 204 -14.16 11.54 -10.23
CA LYS A 204 -14.24 10.43 -9.28
C LYS A 204 -15.09 10.86 -8.08
N ILE A 205 -16.20 10.18 -7.86
CA ILE A 205 -17.16 10.43 -6.79
C ILE A 205 -17.07 9.27 -5.81
N THR A 206 -16.81 9.56 -4.53
CA THR A 206 -16.67 8.53 -3.48
C THR A 206 -17.57 8.87 -2.31
N ALA A 207 -18.48 7.96 -1.95
CA ALA A 207 -19.40 8.08 -0.82
C ALA A 207 -19.39 6.82 0.05
N ALA A 208 -19.90 6.93 1.28
CA ALA A 208 -20.05 5.80 2.18
C ALA A 208 -21.12 4.79 1.74
N ALA A 209 -22.13 5.24 1.01
CA ALA A 209 -23.21 4.40 0.49
C ALA A 209 -23.20 4.33 -1.04
N ALA A 210 -23.40 3.14 -1.60
CA ALA A 210 -23.37 2.91 -3.04
C ALA A 210 -24.48 3.70 -3.78
N ASP A 211 -25.68 3.76 -3.21
CA ASP A 211 -26.80 4.50 -3.79
C ASP A 211 -26.57 6.02 -3.76
N GLU A 212 -25.81 6.53 -2.80
CA GLU A 212 -25.41 7.93 -2.73
C GLU A 212 -24.38 8.28 -3.80
N ALA A 213 -23.36 7.44 -3.96
CA ALA A 213 -22.38 7.60 -5.02
C ALA A 213 -23.03 7.59 -6.42
N GLU A 214 -23.97 6.67 -6.67
CA GLU A 214 -24.65 6.58 -7.95
C GLU A 214 -25.61 7.76 -8.20
N ARG A 215 -26.37 8.21 -7.20
CA ARG A 215 -27.21 9.41 -7.33
C ARG A 215 -26.38 10.68 -7.60
N ALA A 216 -25.24 10.78 -6.98
CA ALA A 216 -24.31 11.89 -7.22
C ALA A 216 -23.68 11.81 -8.62
N ALA A 217 -23.34 10.62 -9.09
CA ALA A 217 -22.87 10.40 -10.46
C ALA A 217 -23.93 10.76 -11.50
N GLU A 218 -25.18 10.39 -11.27
CA GLU A 218 -26.29 10.76 -12.16
C GLU A 218 -26.52 12.27 -12.17
N TRP A 219 -26.41 12.93 -11.00
CA TRP A 219 -26.48 14.38 -10.90
C TRP A 219 -25.40 15.08 -11.75
N VAL A 220 -24.16 14.52 -11.80
CA VAL A 220 -23.08 15.01 -12.67
C VAL A 220 -23.41 14.76 -14.14
N ARG A 221 -23.84 13.55 -14.50
CA ARG A 221 -24.19 13.17 -15.89
C ARG A 221 -25.27 14.09 -16.48
N GLU A 222 -26.29 14.46 -15.68
CA GLU A 222 -27.37 15.35 -16.13
C GLU A 222 -26.94 16.79 -16.40
N ARG A 223 -25.78 17.22 -15.84
CA ARG A 223 -25.35 18.62 -15.85
C ARG A 223 -24.02 18.84 -16.58
N SER A 224 -23.51 17.81 -17.22
CA SER A 224 -22.21 17.84 -17.89
C SER A 224 -22.31 17.27 -19.30
N GLU A 225 -21.46 17.76 -20.20
CA GLU A 225 -21.24 17.12 -21.49
C GLU A 225 -20.41 15.85 -21.28
N LEU A 226 -21.00 14.70 -21.62
CA LEU A 226 -20.33 13.40 -21.42
C LEU A 226 -19.49 13.06 -22.64
N VAL A 227 -18.41 12.31 -22.40
CA VAL A 227 -17.64 11.72 -23.50
C VAL A 227 -18.54 10.73 -24.24
N ASP A 228 -18.66 10.89 -25.56
CA ASP A 228 -19.40 9.96 -26.40
C ASP A 228 -18.82 8.55 -26.27
N SER A 229 -19.62 7.60 -25.84
CA SER A 229 -19.26 6.19 -25.73
C SER A 229 -19.28 5.51 -27.11
N GLU A 230 -18.54 6.09 -28.08
CA GLU A 230 -18.28 5.46 -29.38
C GLU A 230 -16.78 5.19 -29.53
N ASN A 231 -16.33 3.96 -29.14
CA ASN A 231 -15.58 2.99 -29.96
C ASN A 231 -15.11 1.82 -29.12
#